data_dc8f7defcaef0770ac53299dc342f60c
#
_entry.id   dc8f7defcaef0770ac53299dc342f60c
#
_cell.length_a   1.000
_cell.length_b   1.000
_cell.length_c   1.000
_cell.angle_alpha   90.00
_cell.angle_beta   90.00
_cell.angle_gamma   90.00
#
_symmetry.space_group_name_H-M   'P 1'
#
loop_
_entity.id
_entity.type
_entity.pdbx_description
1 polymer ?
#
loop_
_entity_poly.entity_id
_entity_poly.type
_entity_poly.pdbx_seq_one_letter_code
_entity_poly.pdbx_strand_id
1 'polypeptide(L)'
;MANSPKTFLKHAAKDIQSRSVNPAIIRASSILFKTIQELRKHQKDIAKGKSVAFWDYGRQGSQTTIQLQNLLKKLELAHHVFLTQTGFASVALAIMSVCRPGDEIVISDCVYRPTRKLVNQLLVEFNIKGIWYDPNSFEDLKNKVTKKTKLIYVENPGSNTFEFQDLGKIVALARRKKIYTAIDNTWGTAYYLKPIKLGFDMSIVSATKYYSGHSDVMAGTLAVSYTHLTLPTNREV
;
A
#
# COMPACT_ATOMS: atom_id res chain seq x y z
N MET A 1 19.76 -10.66 -17.36
CA MET A 1 20.24 -10.62 -15.96
C MET A 1 19.37 -9.66 -15.19
N ALA A 2 18.72 -10.11 -14.10
CA ALA A 2 17.94 -9.22 -13.25
C ALA A 2 18.91 -8.26 -12.53
N ASN A 3 18.78 -6.97 -12.75
CA ASN A 3 19.58 -5.95 -12.07
C ASN A 3 19.41 -6.08 -10.55
N SER A 4 20.50 -5.97 -9.79
CA SER A 4 20.41 -5.95 -8.32
C SER A 4 19.48 -4.81 -7.85
N PRO A 5 18.82 -4.92 -6.68
CA PRO A 5 18.00 -3.84 -6.15
C PRO A 5 18.73 -2.50 -6.07
N LYS A 6 20.04 -2.52 -5.75
CA LYS A 6 20.90 -1.32 -5.73
C LYS A 6 21.03 -0.68 -7.12
N THR A 7 21.28 -1.48 -8.16
CA THR A 7 21.37 -1.01 -9.54
C THR A 7 20.02 -0.49 -10.04
N PHE A 8 18.95 -1.19 -9.71
CA PHE A 8 17.60 -0.77 -10.04
C PHE A 8 17.27 0.61 -9.45
N LEU A 9 17.51 0.82 -8.15
CA LEU A 9 17.23 2.11 -7.48
C LEU A 9 18.03 3.27 -8.08
N LYS A 10 19.27 3.05 -8.50
CA LYS A 10 20.12 4.09 -9.13
C LYS A 10 19.62 4.53 -10.51
N HIS A 11 18.91 3.68 -11.23
CA HIS A 11 18.58 3.92 -12.64
C HIS A 11 17.08 3.97 -12.94
N ALA A 12 16.23 3.76 -11.94
CA ALA A 12 14.80 3.59 -12.14
C ALA A 12 14.04 4.88 -12.50
N ALA A 13 14.64 6.04 -12.24
CA ALA A 13 13.99 7.33 -12.39
C ALA A 13 14.66 8.26 -13.41
N LYS A 14 15.37 7.71 -14.40
CA LYS A 14 15.99 8.54 -15.44
C LYS A 14 14.93 9.23 -16.29
N ASP A 15 14.96 10.55 -16.30
CA ASP A 15 14.23 11.34 -17.29
C ASP A 15 15.05 11.39 -18.60
N ILE A 16 14.64 10.54 -19.55
CA ILE A 16 15.33 10.42 -20.84
C ILE A 16 15.19 11.70 -21.68
N GLN A 17 14.11 12.45 -21.47
CA GLN A 17 13.86 13.68 -22.26
C GLN A 17 14.72 14.85 -21.81
N SER A 18 14.88 15.05 -20.51
CA SER A 18 15.70 16.13 -19.96
C SER A 18 17.19 15.77 -19.82
N ARG A 19 17.57 14.51 -20.03
CA ARG A 19 18.90 13.95 -19.72
C ARG A 19 19.31 14.12 -18.24
N SER A 20 18.35 14.46 -17.39
CA SER A 20 18.56 14.60 -15.96
C SER A 20 18.62 13.22 -15.28
N VAL A 21 19.40 13.14 -14.19
CA VAL A 21 19.43 11.94 -13.35
C VAL A 21 18.12 11.80 -12.56
N ASN A 22 17.51 12.92 -12.17
CA ASN A 22 16.26 12.99 -11.45
C ASN A 22 15.09 13.27 -12.41
N PRO A 23 13.87 12.73 -12.12
CA PRO A 23 12.69 13.10 -12.88
C PRO A 23 12.33 14.58 -12.65
N ALA A 24 11.69 15.20 -13.64
CA ALA A 24 11.17 16.53 -13.51
C ALA A 24 10.06 16.60 -12.44
N ILE A 25 10.03 17.69 -11.67
CA ILE A 25 8.95 17.96 -10.72
C ILE A 25 7.83 18.69 -11.46
N ILE A 26 6.72 18.00 -11.71
CA ILE A 26 5.56 18.55 -12.40
C ILE A 26 4.48 18.91 -11.40
N ARG A 27 4.15 20.21 -11.35
CA ARG A 27 3.09 20.78 -10.50
C ARG A 27 1.95 21.23 -11.40
N ALA A 28 0.87 20.47 -11.43
CA ALA A 28 -0.31 20.80 -12.21
C ALA A 28 -1.56 20.28 -11.54
N SER A 29 -2.65 21.06 -11.53
CA SER A 29 -3.98 20.60 -11.20
C SER A 29 -4.77 20.24 -12.46
N SER A 30 -4.63 21.07 -13.51
CA SER A 30 -5.33 20.87 -14.79
C SER A 30 -4.33 20.42 -15.86
N ILE A 31 -4.75 19.46 -16.67
CA ILE A 31 -3.97 18.92 -17.78
C ILE A 31 -4.65 19.32 -19.07
N LEU A 32 -3.89 19.89 -20.00
CA LEU A 32 -4.41 20.36 -21.28
C LEU A 32 -4.28 19.27 -22.34
N PHE A 33 -5.37 19.07 -23.08
CA PHE A 33 -5.43 18.24 -24.27
C PHE A 33 -5.62 19.13 -25.51
N LYS A 34 -5.01 18.75 -26.60
CA LYS A 34 -5.13 19.52 -27.84
C LYS A 34 -6.53 19.47 -28.43
N THR A 35 -7.23 18.36 -28.23
CA THR A 35 -8.59 18.15 -28.75
C THR A 35 -9.44 17.35 -27.77
N ILE A 36 -10.76 17.48 -27.89
CA ILE A 36 -11.73 16.67 -27.16
C ILE A 36 -11.60 15.17 -27.51
N GLN A 37 -11.26 14.86 -28.74
CA GLN A 37 -11.02 13.48 -29.19
C GLN A 37 -9.82 12.84 -28.45
N GLU A 38 -8.75 13.60 -28.26
CA GLU A 38 -7.57 13.16 -27.49
C GLU A 38 -7.94 12.88 -26.04
N LEU A 39 -8.67 13.79 -25.37
CA LEU A 39 -9.16 13.59 -24.02
C LEU A 39 -10.01 12.32 -23.91
N ARG A 40 -11.01 12.17 -24.78
CA ARG A 40 -11.91 10.99 -24.77
C ARG A 40 -11.16 9.68 -25.01
N LYS A 41 -10.14 9.69 -25.90
CA LYS A 41 -9.28 8.52 -26.12
C LYS A 41 -8.50 8.19 -24.85
N HIS A 42 -7.88 9.21 -24.23
CA HIS A 42 -7.12 9.05 -22.99
C HIS A 42 -7.96 8.47 -21.85
N GLN A 43 -9.16 9.01 -21.63
CA GLN A 43 -10.10 8.48 -20.64
C GLN A 43 -10.52 7.02 -20.92
N LYS A 44 -10.76 6.67 -22.18
CA LYS A 44 -11.04 5.27 -22.58
C LYS A 44 -9.84 4.34 -22.30
N ASP A 45 -8.61 4.82 -22.48
CA ASP A 45 -7.42 4.03 -22.21
C ASP A 45 -7.23 3.81 -20.71
N ILE A 46 -7.49 4.83 -19.88
CA ILE A 46 -7.52 4.70 -18.41
C ILE A 46 -8.60 3.70 -17.97
N ALA A 47 -9.82 3.83 -18.46
CA ALA A 47 -10.94 2.93 -18.12
C ALA A 47 -10.67 1.46 -18.48
N LYS A 48 -9.83 1.22 -19.49
CA LYS A 48 -9.36 -0.13 -19.88
C LYS A 48 -8.17 -0.63 -19.06
N GLY A 49 -7.73 0.13 -18.04
CA GLY A 49 -6.58 -0.24 -17.20
C GLY A 49 -5.22 -0.12 -17.90
N LYS A 50 -5.14 0.63 -19.01
CA LYS A 50 -3.86 0.84 -19.68
C LYS A 50 -2.97 1.75 -18.83
N SER A 51 -1.68 1.49 -18.86
CA SER A 51 -0.69 2.38 -18.26
C SER A 51 -0.67 3.72 -19.01
N VAL A 52 -0.77 4.82 -18.27
CA VAL A 52 -0.72 6.17 -18.82
C VAL A 52 0.51 6.92 -18.30
N ALA A 53 1.02 7.84 -19.08
CA ALA A 53 2.15 8.68 -18.71
C ALA A 53 1.74 9.87 -17.79
N PHE A 54 0.47 10.23 -17.81
CA PHE A 54 -0.12 11.28 -16.97
C PHE A 54 -1.62 11.02 -16.82
N TRP A 55 -2.24 11.60 -15.79
CA TRP A 55 -3.68 11.60 -15.58
C TRP A 55 -4.33 12.81 -16.27
N ASP A 56 -5.64 12.76 -16.46
CA ASP A 56 -6.41 13.87 -17.03
C ASP A 56 -6.66 15.01 -16.02
N TYR A 57 -6.46 14.75 -14.72
CA TYR A 57 -6.58 15.73 -13.66
C TYR A 57 -5.61 15.47 -12.50
N GLY A 58 -5.02 16.53 -11.95
CA GLY A 58 -3.99 16.46 -10.91
C GLY A 58 -4.39 15.81 -9.59
N ARG A 59 -5.69 15.70 -9.27
CA ARG A 59 -6.18 14.93 -8.11
C ARG A 59 -5.78 13.46 -8.19
N GLN A 60 -5.72 12.91 -9.39
CA GLN A 60 -5.32 11.50 -9.62
C GLN A 60 -3.80 11.31 -9.58
N GLY A 61 -3.06 12.40 -9.69
CA GLY A 61 -1.61 12.43 -9.66
C GLY A 61 -1.00 13.23 -10.81
N SER A 62 0.30 13.46 -10.73
CA SER A 62 1.11 14.08 -11.78
C SER A 62 2.04 13.06 -12.42
N GLN A 63 2.75 13.41 -13.47
CA GLN A 63 3.81 12.58 -14.04
C GLN A 63 4.85 12.20 -12.97
N THR A 64 5.19 13.11 -12.06
CA THR A 64 6.12 12.87 -10.95
C THR A 64 5.61 11.75 -10.02
N THR A 65 4.33 11.81 -9.64
CA THR A 65 3.73 10.79 -8.75
C THR A 65 3.59 9.44 -9.46
N ILE A 66 3.24 9.42 -10.74
CA ILE A 66 3.17 8.18 -11.55
C ILE A 66 4.54 7.52 -11.65
N GLN A 67 5.60 8.29 -11.85
CA GLN A 67 6.97 7.74 -11.89
C GLN A 67 7.35 7.08 -10.57
N LEU A 68 7.04 7.74 -9.43
CA LEU A 68 7.25 7.17 -8.11
C LEU A 68 6.42 5.90 -7.89
N GLN A 69 5.14 5.90 -8.26
CA GLN A 69 4.27 4.72 -8.18
C GLN A 69 4.84 3.56 -9.00
N ASN A 70 5.31 3.82 -10.23
CA ASN A 70 5.89 2.81 -11.10
C ASN A 70 7.21 2.25 -10.55
N LEU A 71 8.05 3.09 -9.93
CA LEU A 71 9.26 2.68 -9.24
C LEU A 71 8.93 1.73 -8.09
N LEU A 72 8.04 2.17 -7.20
CA LEU A 72 7.63 1.40 -6.02
C LEU A 72 6.90 0.12 -6.39
N LYS A 73 6.04 0.14 -7.42
CA LYS A 73 5.38 -1.04 -7.97
C LYS A 73 6.40 -2.14 -8.34
N LYS A 74 7.49 -1.77 -9.00
CA LYS A 74 8.57 -2.71 -9.36
C LYS A 74 9.35 -3.17 -8.14
N LEU A 75 9.62 -2.27 -7.19
CA LEU A 75 10.34 -2.58 -5.97
C LEU A 75 9.56 -3.55 -5.07
N GLU A 76 8.26 -3.28 -4.88
CA GLU A 76 7.33 -4.09 -4.07
C GLU A 76 6.91 -5.40 -4.76
N LEU A 77 7.17 -5.55 -6.07
CA LEU A 77 6.59 -6.60 -6.93
C LEU A 77 5.06 -6.61 -6.86
N ALA A 78 4.47 -5.43 -6.79
CA ALA A 78 3.04 -5.21 -6.62
C ALA A 78 2.32 -5.05 -7.96
N HIS A 79 1.00 -5.27 -7.95
CA HIS A 79 0.16 -4.92 -9.10
C HIS A 79 -0.01 -3.41 -9.22
N HIS A 80 -0.24 -2.73 -8.10
CA HIS A 80 -0.35 -1.27 -8.02
C HIS A 80 0.20 -0.74 -6.69
N VAL A 81 0.58 0.54 -6.67
CA VAL A 81 0.99 1.26 -5.46
C VAL A 81 0.23 2.58 -5.39
N PHE A 82 -0.48 2.78 -4.30
CA PHE A 82 -1.12 4.05 -3.97
C PHE A 82 -0.19 4.89 -3.09
N LEU A 83 -0.11 6.18 -3.39
CA LEU A 83 0.58 7.16 -2.57
C LEU A 83 -0.43 7.87 -1.68
N THR A 84 -0.09 8.09 -0.43
CA THR A 84 -0.90 8.81 0.56
C THR A 84 -0.08 9.90 1.24
N GLN A 85 -0.75 10.84 1.90
CA GLN A 85 -0.10 11.95 2.58
C GLN A 85 0.73 11.51 3.80
N THR A 86 0.40 10.37 4.40
CA THR A 86 1.09 9.83 5.57
C THR A 86 1.04 8.31 5.59
N GLY A 87 1.99 7.65 6.29
CA GLY A 87 1.91 6.21 6.52
C GLY A 87 0.61 5.80 7.23
N PHE A 88 0.14 6.62 8.17
CA PHE A 88 -1.14 6.38 8.87
C PHE A 88 -2.34 6.40 7.92
N ALA A 89 -2.35 7.31 6.94
CA ALA A 89 -3.39 7.31 5.91
C ALA A 89 -3.36 6.03 5.06
N SER A 90 -2.17 5.46 4.79
CA SER A 90 -2.06 4.15 4.12
C SER A 90 -2.64 3.02 4.96
N VAL A 91 -2.44 3.03 6.28
CA VAL A 91 -3.03 2.06 7.21
C VAL A 91 -4.56 2.13 7.18
N ALA A 92 -5.11 3.33 7.36
CA ALA A 92 -6.56 3.54 7.32
C ALA A 92 -7.16 3.10 5.98
N LEU A 93 -6.50 3.47 4.87
CA LEU A 93 -6.90 3.10 3.53
C LEU A 93 -6.91 1.59 3.32
N ALA A 94 -5.87 0.87 3.76
CA ALA A 94 -5.77 -0.58 3.65
C ALA A 94 -6.96 -1.26 4.38
N ILE A 95 -7.24 -0.85 5.61
CA ILE A 95 -8.33 -1.42 6.41
C ILE A 95 -9.70 -1.12 5.76
N MET A 96 -9.97 0.14 5.45
CA MET A 96 -11.27 0.56 4.92
C MET A 96 -11.52 0.06 3.49
N SER A 97 -10.48 -0.32 2.74
CA SER A 97 -10.65 -0.90 1.40
C SER A 97 -11.35 -2.28 1.43
N VAL A 98 -11.12 -3.06 2.47
CA VAL A 98 -11.59 -4.46 2.57
C VAL A 98 -12.64 -4.70 3.66
N CYS A 99 -12.61 -3.95 4.76
CA CYS A 99 -13.54 -4.12 5.88
C CYS A 99 -14.83 -3.31 5.70
N ARG A 100 -15.92 -3.85 6.17
CA ARG A 100 -17.27 -3.26 6.17
C ARG A 100 -17.88 -3.33 7.58
N PRO A 101 -18.94 -2.56 7.88
CA PRO A 101 -19.65 -2.68 9.16
C PRO A 101 -20.05 -4.13 9.47
N GLY A 102 -19.68 -4.60 10.65
CA GLY A 102 -19.90 -5.97 11.12
C GLY A 102 -18.68 -6.91 10.94
N ASP A 103 -17.65 -6.48 10.20
CA ASP A 103 -16.43 -7.26 10.03
C ASP A 103 -15.50 -7.18 11.25
N GLU A 104 -14.62 -8.17 11.35
CA GLU A 104 -13.56 -8.23 12.37
C GLU A 104 -12.18 -8.14 11.69
N ILE A 105 -11.26 -7.43 12.36
CA ILE A 105 -9.84 -7.39 12.02
C ILE A 105 -9.09 -8.13 13.13
N VAL A 106 -8.36 -9.19 12.79
CA VAL A 106 -7.41 -9.81 13.70
C VAL A 106 -6.07 -9.13 13.52
N ILE A 107 -5.57 -8.51 14.58
CA ILE A 107 -4.46 -7.54 14.52
C ILE A 107 -3.42 -7.84 15.60
N SER A 108 -2.13 -7.79 15.23
CA SER A 108 -1.06 -8.05 16.19
C SER A 108 -0.97 -6.97 17.26
N ASP A 109 -0.72 -7.38 18.50
CA ASP A 109 -0.68 -6.47 19.65
C ASP A 109 0.57 -5.56 19.66
N CYS A 110 1.56 -5.83 18.82
CA CYS A 110 2.79 -5.06 18.67
C CYS A 110 2.74 -3.95 17.62
N VAL A 111 1.54 -3.58 17.13
CA VAL A 111 1.40 -2.55 16.08
C VAL A 111 1.64 -1.14 16.59
N TYR A 112 1.99 -0.26 15.65
CA TYR A 112 2.16 1.17 15.85
C TYR A 112 0.98 1.80 16.61
N ARG A 113 1.27 2.59 17.65
CA ARG A 113 0.27 3.15 18.56
C ARG A 113 -0.89 3.88 17.87
N PRO A 114 -0.69 4.71 16.84
CA PRO A 114 -1.80 5.31 16.11
C PRO A 114 -2.71 4.30 15.40
N THR A 115 -2.17 3.19 14.90
CA THR A 115 -2.98 2.08 14.35
C THR A 115 -3.89 1.49 15.44
N ARG A 116 -3.38 1.31 16.66
CA ARG A 116 -4.19 0.89 17.81
C ARG A 116 -5.31 1.89 18.13
N LYS A 117 -5.01 3.18 18.09
CA LYS A 117 -6.04 4.22 18.27
C LYS A 117 -7.10 4.19 17.18
N LEU A 118 -6.69 4.03 15.91
CA LEU A 118 -7.61 3.89 14.79
C LEU A 118 -8.61 2.76 15.05
N VAL A 119 -8.10 1.57 15.40
CA VAL A 119 -8.90 0.37 15.62
C VAL A 119 -9.84 0.52 16.82
N ASN A 120 -9.35 1.03 17.95
CA ASN A 120 -10.12 1.07 19.20
C ASN A 120 -11.06 2.27 19.31
N GLN A 121 -10.87 3.33 18.52
CA GLN A 121 -11.65 4.55 18.60
C GLN A 121 -12.47 4.78 17.34
N LEU A 122 -11.83 4.94 16.17
CA LEU A 122 -12.53 5.30 14.96
C LEU A 122 -13.28 4.11 14.31
N LEU A 123 -12.65 2.95 14.18
CA LEU A 123 -13.27 1.81 13.50
C LEU A 123 -14.46 1.24 14.26
N VAL A 124 -14.50 1.39 15.57
CA VAL A 124 -15.65 1.03 16.41
C VAL A 124 -16.89 1.82 16.03
N GLU A 125 -16.74 3.12 15.72
CA GLU A 125 -17.82 3.99 15.23
C GLU A 125 -18.42 3.48 13.90
N PHE A 126 -17.60 2.81 13.08
CA PHE A 126 -18.02 2.16 11.83
C PHE A 126 -18.45 0.70 12.03
N ASN A 127 -18.66 0.24 13.28
CA ASN A 127 -19.00 -1.14 13.61
C ASN A 127 -18.00 -2.18 13.03
N ILE A 128 -16.71 -1.83 13.04
CA ILE A 128 -15.59 -2.74 12.68
C ILE A 128 -14.83 -3.04 13.95
N LYS A 129 -14.71 -4.33 14.31
CA LYS A 129 -14.14 -4.78 15.58
C LYS A 129 -12.69 -5.23 15.43
N GLY A 130 -11.77 -4.69 16.23
CA GLY A 130 -10.41 -5.19 16.38
C GLY A 130 -10.32 -6.35 17.39
N ILE A 131 -9.66 -7.43 16.98
CA ILE A 131 -9.35 -8.59 17.80
C ILE A 131 -7.83 -8.70 17.91
N TRP A 132 -7.30 -8.44 19.09
CA TRP A 132 -5.86 -8.40 19.34
C TRP A 132 -5.30 -9.79 19.58
N TYR A 133 -4.15 -10.13 18.96
CA TYR A 133 -3.44 -11.37 19.22
C TYR A 133 -1.98 -11.13 19.63
N ASP A 134 -1.43 -12.07 20.39
CA ASP A 134 -0.03 -12.06 20.79
C ASP A 134 0.87 -12.38 19.57
N PRO A 135 1.74 -11.44 19.16
CA PRO A 135 2.64 -11.63 18.01
C PRO A 135 3.59 -12.81 18.14
N ASN A 136 3.89 -13.26 19.40
CA ASN A 136 4.74 -14.39 19.66
C ASN A 136 4.00 -15.75 19.61
N SER A 137 2.66 -15.74 19.43
CA SER A 137 1.83 -16.95 19.43
C SER A 137 1.00 -17.10 18.17
N PHE A 138 1.46 -17.94 17.25
CA PHE A 138 0.65 -18.29 16.07
C PHE A 138 -0.66 -19.01 16.43
N GLU A 139 -0.68 -19.80 17.51
CA GLU A 139 -1.91 -20.46 17.97
C GLU A 139 -2.92 -19.46 18.51
N ASP A 140 -2.47 -18.39 19.18
CA ASP A 140 -3.37 -17.31 19.61
C ASP A 140 -4.02 -16.62 18.40
N LEU A 141 -3.22 -16.26 17.37
CA LEU A 141 -3.75 -15.75 16.11
C LEU A 141 -4.83 -16.68 15.53
N LYS A 142 -4.51 -17.96 15.40
CA LYS A 142 -5.39 -18.97 14.81
C LYS A 142 -6.71 -19.10 15.56
N ASN A 143 -6.67 -19.07 16.90
CA ASN A 143 -7.84 -19.18 17.77
C ASN A 143 -8.73 -17.94 17.72
N LYS A 144 -8.18 -16.77 17.39
CA LYS A 144 -8.91 -15.50 17.28
C LYS A 144 -9.54 -15.27 15.91
N VAL A 145 -9.20 -16.08 14.92
CA VAL A 145 -9.83 -16.02 13.59
C VAL A 145 -11.23 -16.62 13.62
N THR A 146 -12.24 -15.80 13.30
CA THR A 146 -13.66 -16.19 13.24
C THR A 146 -14.18 -16.17 11.80
N LYS A 147 -15.46 -16.50 11.61
CA LYS A 147 -16.17 -16.34 10.32
C LYS A 147 -16.37 -14.87 9.91
N LYS A 148 -16.28 -13.94 10.86
CA LYS A 148 -16.39 -12.50 10.65
C LYS A 148 -15.04 -11.84 10.35
N THR A 149 -13.94 -12.56 10.54
CA THR A 149 -12.59 -12.03 10.26
C THR A 149 -12.43 -11.75 8.78
N LYS A 150 -12.27 -10.48 8.44
CA LYS A 150 -12.09 -10.01 7.07
C LYS A 150 -10.63 -9.71 6.73
N LEU A 151 -9.86 -9.29 7.74
CA LEU A 151 -8.47 -8.87 7.58
C LEU A 151 -7.62 -9.41 8.73
N ILE A 152 -6.44 -9.93 8.40
CA ILE A 152 -5.33 -10.12 9.34
C ILE A 152 -4.33 -9.00 9.09
N TYR A 153 -4.10 -8.17 10.11
CA TYR A 153 -3.16 -7.04 10.04
C TYR A 153 -1.94 -7.30 10.91
N VAL A 154 -0.77 -7.14 10.32
CA VAL A 154 0.53 -7.46 10.94
C VAL A 154 1.44 -6.23 10.87
N GLU A 155 2.27 -6.04 11.87
CA GLU A 155 3.49 -5.20 11.77
C GLU A 155 4.68 -6.08 12.11
N ASN A 156 5.71 -6.12 11.24
CA ASN A 156 6.83 -7.04 11.41
C ASN A 156 8.16 -6.44 10.90
N PRO A 157 9.16 -6.26 11.79
CA PRO A 157 9.10 -6.44 13.24
C PRO A 157 8.09 -5.50 13.90
N GLY A 158 7.63 -5.89 15.12
CA GLY A 158 6.67 -5.11 15.91
C GLY A 158 7.19 -3.72 16.25
N SER A 159 6.26 -2.76 16.37
CA SER A 159 6.56 -1.38 16.73
C SER A 159 7.07 -1.30 18.17
N ASN A 160 8.22 -0.71 18.39
CA ASN A 160 8.92 -0.51 19.69
C ASN A 160 9.42 -1.80 20.38
N THR A 161 8.78 -2.92 20.24
CA THR A 161 9.05 -4.18 20.95
C THR A 161 9.76 -5.21 20.08
N PHE A 162 9.71 -5.03 18.75
CA PHE A 162 10.48 -5.76 17.76
C PHE A 162 10.25 -7.28 17.68
N GLU A 163 9.05 -7.75 18.03
CA GLU A 163 8.68 -9.14 17.81
C GLU A 163 8.70 -9.50 16.32
N PHE A 164 9.18 -10.71 16.03
CA PHE A 164 9.14 -11.29 14.69
C PHE A 164 8.11 -12.40 14.61
N GLN A 165 7.26 -12.33 13.61
CA GLN A 165 6.18 -13.27 13.40
C GLN A 165 6.49 -14.20 12.22
N ASP A 166 5.94 -15.41 12.23
CA ASP A 166 6.03 -16.34 11.10
C ASP A 166 5.04 -15.92 9.99
N LEU A 167 5.52 -15.02 9.13
CA LEU A 167 4.71 -14.46 8.04
C LEU A 167 4.22 -15.54 7.06
N GLY A 168 4.99 -16.62 6.88
CA GLY A 168 4.60 -17.73 6.00
C GLY A 168 3.38 -18.47 6.54
N LYS A 169 3.35 -18.78 7.84
CA LYS A 169 2.18 -19.41 8.49
C LYS A 169 0.96 -18.50 8.48
N ILE A 170 1.15 -17.19 8.68
CA ILE A 170 0.05 -16.20 8.64
C ILE A 170 -0.60 -16.17 7.26
N VAL A 171 0.19 -16.06 6.19
CA VAL A 171 -0.31 -16.07 4.81
C VAL A 171 -1.01 -17.40 4.49
N ALA A 172 -0.44 -18.53 4.89
CA ALA A 172 -1.04 -19.85 4.67
C ALA A 172 -2.41 -19.99 5.36
N LEU A 173 -2.53 -19.49 6.61
CA LEU A 173 -3.79 -19.46 7.36
C LEU A 173 -4.83 -18.59 6.64
N ALA A 174 -4.45 -17.36 6.28
CA ALA A 174 -5.32 -16.40 5.63
C ALA A 174 -5.87 -16.91 4.29
N ARG A 175 -4.99 -17.48 3.45
CA ARG A 175 -5.40 -18.08 2.16
C ARG A 175 -6.41 -19.20 2.34
N ARG A 176 -6.16 -20.13 3.28
CA ARG A 176 -7.08 -21.25 3.58
C ARG A 176 -8.44 -20.76 4.05
N LYS A 177 -8.47 -19.65 4.79
CA LYS A 177 -9.69 -19.05 5.33
C LYS A 177 -10.33 -18.00 4.42
N LYS A 178 -9.68 -17.65 3.29
CA LYS A 178 -10.10 -16.59 2.36
C LYS A 178 -10.20 -15.23 3.04
N ILE A 179 -9.23 -14.90 3.89
CA ILE A 179 -9.11 -13.66 4.65
C ILE A 179 -8.03 -12.81 3.98
N TYR A 180 -8.26 -11.50 3.85
CA TYR A 180 -7.24 -10.56 3.38
C TYR A 180 -6.10 -10.40 4.39
N THR A 181 -4.93 -10.05 3.88
CA THR A 181 -3.73 -9.80 4.69
C THR A 181 -3.15 -8.44 4.39
N ALA A 182 -2.81 -7.70 5.44
CA ALA A 182 -2.04 -6.45 5.35
C ALA A 182 -0.84 -6.49 6.30
N ILE A 183 0.27 -5.96 5.86
CA ILE A 183 1.47 -5.82 6.69
C ILE A 183 1.98 -4.39 6.64
N ASP A 184 2.24 -3.82 7.81
CA ASP A 184 3.10 -2.64 7.91
C ASP A 184 4.56 -3.09 7.81
N ASN A 185 5.17 -2.81 6.67
CA ASN A 185 6.52 -3.18 6.30
C ASN A 185 7.48 -1.97 6.38
N THR A 186 7.15 -0.98 7.20
CA THR A 186 7.96 0.25 7.30
C THR A 186 9.40 -0.04 7.70
N TRP A 187 9.65 -0.99 8.60
CA TRP A 187 10.99 -1.42 9.01
C TRP A 187 11.75 -2.17 7.92
N GLY A 188 11.12 -3.20 7.37
CA GLY A 188 11.74 -4.06 6.36
C GLY A 188 11.93 -3.36 5.03
N THR A 189 11.02 -2.48 4.69
CA THR A 189 10.84 -1.94 3.34
C THR A 189 10.83 -3.03 2.26
N ALA A 190 10.46 -2.72 1.05
CA ALA A 190 10.53 -3.69 -0.04
C ALA A 190 11.98 -4.01 -0.49
N TYR A 191 12.96 -3.40 0.14
CA TYR A 191 14.38 -3.73 -0.11
C TYR A 191 14.77 -5.05 0.57
N TYR A 192 14.43 -5.22 1.85
CA TYR A 192 14.77 -6.40 2.64
C TYR A 192 13.65 -7.44 2.69
N LEU A 193 12.39 -7.00 2.77
CA LEU A 193 11.22 -7.87 2.86
C LEU A 193 10.23 -7.52 1.73
N LYS A 194 9.81 -8.52 0.97
CA LYS A 194 8.84 -8.37 -0.14
C LYS A 194 7.53 -9.08 0.21
N PRO A 195 6.62 -8.42 0.96
CA PRO A 195 5.39 -9.04 1.44
C PRO A 195 4.49 -9.56 0.32
N ILE A 196 4.36 -8.81 -0.77
CA ILE A 196 3.55 -9.23 -1.93
C ILE A 196 4.06 -10.54 -2.51
N LYS A 197 5.39 -10.71 -2.64
CA LYS A 197 6.00 -11.97 -3.08
C LYS A 197 5.76 -13.11 -2.09
N LEU A 198 5.71 -12.83 -0.79
CA LEU A 198 5.37 -13.82 0.24
C LEU A 198 3.90 -14.21 0.20
N GLY A 199 3.06 -13.39 -0.43
CA GLY A 199 1.65 -13.64 -0.62
C GLY A 199 0.71 -12.83 0.25
N PHE A 200 1.17 -11.75 0.83
CA PHE A 200 0.30 -10.72 1.39
C PHE A 200 -0.48 -10.01 0.28
N ASP A 201 -1.70 -9.62 0.59
CA ASP A 201 -2.53 -8.85 -0.34
C ASP A 201 -2.12 -7.38 -0.37
N MET A 202 -1.68 -6.84 0.78
CA MET A 202 -1.34 -5.44 0.98
C MET A 202 -0.03 -5.28 1.75
N SER A 203 0.86 -4.39 1.26
CA SER A 203 2.09 -3.95 1.94
C SER A 203 2.02 -2.45 2.15
N ILE A 204 2.17 -2.02 3.39
CA ILE A 204 2.12 -0.62 3.82
C ILE A 204 3.53 -0.19 4.19
N VAL A 205 3.95 0.99 3.73
CA VAL A 205 5.20 1.60 4.17
C VAL A 205 4.96 3.08 4.48
N SER A 206 5.36 3.50 5.69
CA SER A 206 5.50 4.92 5.99
C SER A 206 6.71 5.47 5.24
N ALA A 207 6.48 5.95 4.02
CA ALA A 207 7.51 6.47 3.14
C ALA A 207 8.26 7.69 3.73
N THR A 208 7.67 8.32 4.75
CA THR A 208 8.28 9.33 5.64
C THR A 208 9.63 8.89 6.22
N LYS A 209 9.84 7.57 6.38
CA LYS A 209 11.02 6.98 7.02
C LYS A 209 12.11 6.67 5.96
N TYR A 210 12.31 5.39 5.68
CA TYR A 210 13.44 4.92 4.86
C TYR A 210 13.33 5.28 3.38
N TYR A 211 12.13 5.41 2.82
CA TYR A 211 11.99 5.78 1.41
C TYR A 211 12.38 7.24 1.14
N SER A 212 12.01 8.18 2.01
CA SER A 212 12.50 9.56 1.92
C SER A 212 13.93 9.70 2.47
N GLY A 213 14.20 9.09 3.61
CA GLY A 213 15.54 8.97 4.22
C GLY A 213 16.12 10.25 4.84
N HIS A 214 15.46 11.40 4.74
CA HIS A 214 16.03 12.71 5.09
C HIS A 214 15.20 13.51 6.09
N SER A 215 14.12 12.93 6.65
CA SER A 215 13.23 13.58 7.64
C SER A 215 12.58 14.90 7.15
N ASP A 216 12.40 15.05 5.85
CA ASP A 216 11.91 16.26 5.18
C ASP A 216 10.57 16.06 4.46
N VAL A 217 10.05 14.82 4.44
CA VAL A 217 8.84 14.46 3.72
C VAL A 217 7.87 13.68 4.61
N MET A 218 6.59 13.97 4.50
CA MET A 218 5.51 13.14 5.00
C MET A 218 4.86 12.40 3.82
N ALA A 219 4.91 11.07 3.83
CA ALA A 219 4.30 10.25 2.80
C ALA A 219 4.02 8.83 3.29
N GLY A 220 3.08 8.17 2.63
CA GLY A 220 2.80 6.76 2.83
C GLY A 220 2.60 6.04 1.51
N THR A 221 2.77 4.73 1.51
CA THR A 221 2.50 3.88 0.35
C THR A 221 1.65 2.69 0.76
N LEU A 222 0.74 2.30 -0.14
CA LEU A 222 -0.02 1.07 -0.05
C LEU A 222 0.17 0.30 -1.36
N ALA A 223 0.98 -0.76 -1.30
CA ALA A 223 1.18 -1.67 -2.41
C ALA A 223 0.17 -2.83 -2.33
N VAL A 224 -0.42 -3.21 -3.48
CA VAL A 224 -1.47 -4.24 -3.55
C VAL A 224 -1.12 -5.31 -4.59
N SER A 225 -1.52 -6.57 -4.29
CA SER A 225 -1.22 -7.73 -5.13
C SER A 225 -2.15 -7.88 -6.34
N TYR A 226 -3.39 -7.32 -6.28
CA TYR A 226 -4.43 -7.52 -7.30
C TYR A 226 -5.25 -6.25 -7.60
N THR A 227 -5.86 -6.24 -8.80
CA THR A 227 -6.69 -5.14 -9.34
C THR A 227 -8.01 -4.92 -8.62
N HIS A 228 -8.59 -5.94 -7.98
CA HIS A 228 -9.89 -5.78 -7.33
C HIS A 228 -9.82 -5.21 -5.90
N LEU A 229 -8.62 -4.96 -5.38
CA LEU A 229 -8.39 -3.99 -4.31
C LEU A 229 -8.40 -2.56 -4.87
N THR A 230 -9.16 -2.33 -5.95
CA THR A 230 -9.40 -0.96 -6.42
C THR A 230 -10.19 -0.22 -5.36
N LEU A 231 -9.58 0.87 -4.91
CA LEU A 231 -10.25 1.79 -4.01
C LEU A 231 -11.53 2.33 -4.64
N PRO A 232 -12.57 2.66 -3.83
CA PRO A 232 -13.81 3.24 -4.33
C PRO A 232 -13.65 4.51 -5.16
N THR A 233 -12.45 5.11 -5.17
CA THR A 233 -12.13 6.34 -5.92
C THR A 233 -12.17 6.21 -7.43
N ASN A 234 -12.28 5.00 -7.99
CA ASN A 234 -12.36 4.77 -9.44
C ASN A 234 -13.77 4.37 -9.92
N ARG A 235 -14.78 4.42 -9.06
CA ARG A 235 -16.17 4.36 -9.53
C ARG A 235 -16.63 5.80 -9.74
N GLU A 236 -16.86 6.11 -11.00
CA GLU A 236 -17.44 7.35 -11.49
C GLU A 236 -18.70 7.74 -10.70
N VAL A 237 -18.76 9.01 -10.34
CA VAL A 237 -20.02 9.72 -10.16
C VAL A 237 -20.51 10.14 -11.54
#